data_75e768bc66fe657c0ea9acf2d7abfd88
#
_entry.id   75e768bc66fe657c0ea9acf2d7abfd88
#
_cell.length_a   1.000
_cell.length_b   1.000
_cell.length_c   1.000
_cell.angle_alpha   90.00
_cell.angle_beta   90.00
_cell.angle_gamma   90.00
#
_symmetry.space_group_name_H-M   'P 1'
#
loop_
_entity.id
_entity.type
_entity.pdbx_description
1 polymer ?
#
loop_
_entity_poly.entity_id
_entity_poly.type
_entity_poly.pdbx_seq_one_letter_code
_entity_poly.pdbx_strand_id
1 'polypeptide(L)'
;MSWKLPSDKTLFLGAFFLPTFLGFMLLSPFYWIKINWLVPSYISGFILLAYFFKRKWVRSQIIISIVIHLLILIELTTYIVPIRSDDTWWGWEALSEEVNELRTNYPDHFFFSTDNYKTAAVLRFYQDTPTYSTNVIGENGLQFGILDPDLSFLEGQNAILIDSDTHFKNETPPETPPEKVRPFFQEIQVLPPIILRDKQGKAIRKFNVFACTNYLVNAE
;
A
#
# COMPACT_ATOMS: atom_id res chain seq x y z
N MET A 1 45.38 15.93 -16.18
CA MET A 1 43.89 16.04 -16.11
C MET A 1 43.61 17.41 -15.50
N SER A 2 43.37 18.45 -16.33
CA SER A 2 43.10 19.80 -15.82
C SER A 2 41.66 19.86 -15.28
N TRP A 3 41.53 20.00 -13.98
CA TRP A 3 40.26 20.30 -13.35
C TRP A 3 39.84 21.72 -13.76
N LYS A 4 38.97 21.82 -14.75
CA LYS A 4 38.31 23.11 -15.04
C LYS A 4 37.31 23.30 -13.91
N LEU A 5 37.36 24.49 -13.28
CA LEU A 5 36.33 24.92 -12.34
C LEU A 5 34.94 24.78 -13.00
N PRO A 6 33.95 24.28 -12.28
CA PRO A 6 32.62 24.16 -12.82
C PRO A 6 32.09 25.51 -13.26
N SER A 7 31.40 25.56 -14.40
CA SER A 7 30.72 26.78 -14.83
C SER A 7 29.61 27.16 -13.84
N ASP A 8 29.21 28.44 -13.80
CA ASP A 8 28.12 28.91 -12.94
C ASP A 8 26.84 28.08 -13.10
N LYS A 9 26.56 27.61 -14.32
CA LYS A 9 25.44 26.72 -14.61
C LYS A 9 25.59 25.37 -13.92
N THR A 10 26.79 24.80 -13.90
CA THR A 10 27.06 23.52 -13.23
C THR A 10 26.99 23.66 -11.72
N LEU A 11 27.49 24.79 -11.19
CA LEU A 11 27.36 25.10 -9.76
C LEU A 11 25.91 25.29 -9.36
N PHE A 12 25.13 26.01 -10.15
CA PHE A 12 23.70 26.20 -9.92
C PHE A 12 22.95 24.86 -9.88
N LEU A 13 23.08 24.02 -10.91
CA LEU A 13 22.42 22.71 -10.94
C LEU A 13 22.91 21.82 -9.80
N GLY A 14 24.19 21.87 -9.47
CA GLY A 14 24.77 21.12 -8.35
C GLY A 14 24.21 21.55 -6.99
N ALA A 15 23.97 22.86 -6.81
CA ALA A 15 23.38 23.38 -5.58
C ALA A 15 21.94 22.93 -5.33
N PHE A 16 21.18 22.64 -6.38
CA PHE A 16 19.83 22.07 -6.26
C PHE A 16 19.84 20.54 -6.17
N PHE A 17 20.80 19.87 -6.79
CA PHE A 17 20.90 18.42 -6.79
C PHE A 17 21.51 17.86 -5.50
N LEU A 18 22.74 18.34 -5.18
CA LEU A 18 23.57 17.70 -4.15
C LEU A 18 22.98 17.76 -2.73
N PRO A 19 22.48 18.90 -2.21
CA PRO A 19 21.96 18.93 -0.85
C PRO A 19 20.79 18.00 -0.65
N THR A 20 19.83 18.00 -1.57
CA THR A 20 18.64 17.14 -1.48
C THR A 20 19.03 15.67 -1.63
N PHE A 21 19.82 15.32 -2.66
CA PHE A 21 20.21 13.95 -2.92
C PHE A 21 21.08 13.37 -1.79
N LEU A 22 22.13 14.10 -1.39
CA LEU A 22 23.03 13.65 -0.31
C LEU A 22 22.33 13.66 1.05
N GLY A 23 21.47 14.63 1.32
CA GLY A 23 20.71 14.70 2.56
C GLY A 23 19.86 13.45 2.75
N PHE A 24 19.04 13.08 1.75
CA PHE A 24 18.24 11.87 1.83
C PHE A 24 19.09 10.59 1.79
N MET A 25 20.18 10.56 1.04
CA MET A 25 21.09 9.41 1.02
C MET A 25 21.72 9.17 2.41
N LEU A 26 22.12 10.20 3.11
CA LEU A 26 22.68 10.11 4.47
C LEU A 26 21.63 9.72 5.51
N LEU A 27 20.37 10.11 5.32
CA LEU A 27 19.27 9.77 6.22
C LEU A 27 18.70 8.36 5.97
N SER A 28 18.89 7.79 4.77
CA SER A 28 18.29 6.50 4.39
C SER A 28 18.66 5.30 5.28
N PRO A 29 19.83 5.23 5.94
CA PRO A 29 20.13 4.15 6.88
C PRO A 29 19.32 4.22 8.18
N PHE A 30 18.78 5.40 8.52
CA PHE A 30 18.09 5.65 9.79
C PHE A 30 16.57 5.81 9.62
N TYR A 31 16.13 6.23 8.42
CA TYR A 31 14.73 6.53 8.13
C TYR A 31 14.30 5.87 6.81
N TRP A 32 13.06 5.46 6.76
CA TRP A 32 12.44 4.97 5.52
C TRP A 32 12.25 6.12 4.55
N ILE A 33 13.17 6.28 3.60
CA ILE A 33 13.12 7.33 2.58
C ILE A 33 12.42 6.80 1.32
N LYS A 34 11.33 7.43 0.93
CA LYS A 34 10.64 7.10 -0.31
C LYS A 34 11.35 7.78 -1.49
N ILE A 35 11.51 7.06 -2.61
CA ILE A 35 12.20 7.54 -3.82
C ILE A 35 11.59 8.83 -4.38
N ASN A 36 10.26 9.00 -4.25
CA ASN A 36 9.56 10.20 -4.68
C ASN A 36 9.93 11.47 -3.90
N TRP A 37 10.52 11.37 -2.71
CA TRP A 37 11.02 12.55 -1.97
C TRP A 37 12.24 13.18 -2.62
N LEU A 38 12.94 12.45 -3.47
CA LEU A 38 14.11 12.91 -4.22
C LEU A 38 13.73 13.65 -5.53
N VAL A 39 12.45 13.69 -5.91
CA VAL A 39 11.97 14.31 -7.16
C VAL A 39 12.53 15.72 -7.39
N PRO A 40 12.60 16.64 -6.41
CA PRO A 40 13.18 17.97 -6.62
C PRO A 40 14.64 17.93 -7.10
N SER A 41 15.42 16.92 -6.71
CA SER A 41 16.81 16.78 -7.14
C SER A 41 16.95 16.12 -8.52
N TYR A 42 15.96 15.33 -8.97
CA TYR A 42 16.06 14.59 -10.23
C TYR A 42 16.18 15.51 -11.43
N ILE A 43 15.45 16.62 -11.47
CA ILE A 43 15.47 17.56 -12.61
C ILE A 43 16.89 18.07 -12.84
N SER A 44 17.50 18.64 -11.81
CA SER A 44 18.88 19.15 -11.89
C SER A 44 19.89 18.02 -12.11
N GLY A 45 19.68 16.86 -11.46
CA GLY A 45 20.51 15.68 -11.62
C GLY A 45 20.51 15.13 -13.05
N PHE A 46 19.35 15.04 -13.71
CA PHE A 46 19.27 14.58 -15.10
C PHE A 46 19.95 15.53 -16.08
N ILE A 47 19.83 16.85 -15.88
CA ILE A 47 20.53 17.84 -16.72
C ILE A 47 22.05 17.70 -16.54
N LEU A 48 22.54 17.58 -15.30
CA LEU A 48 23.96 17.33 -15.03
C LEU A 48 24.44 16.02 -15.64
N LEU A 49 23.65 14.96 -15.50
CA LEU A 49 23.94 13.67 -16.08
C LEU A 49 24.07 13.76 -17.60
N ALA A 50 23.10 14.39 -18.28
CA ALA A 50 23.10 14.57 -19.72
C ALA A 50 24.33 15.36 -20.20
N TYR A 51 24.80 16.35 -19.42
CA TYR A 51 25.98 17.14 -19.73
C TYR A 51 27.29 16.38 -19.60
N PHE A 52 27.44 15.53 -18.56
CA PHE A 52 28.69 14.82 -18.27
C PHE A 52 28.74 13.41 -18.85
N PHE A 53 27.61 12.86 -19.30
CA PHE A 53 27.51 11.47 -19.73
C PHE A 53 28.15 11.27 -21.10
N LYS A 54 29.12 10.35 -21.17
CA LYS A 54 29.76 9.98 -22.45
C LYS A 54 28.87 9.00 -23.21
N ARG A 55 28.83 9.08 -24.55
CA ARG A 55 28.01 8.21 -25.43
C ARG A 55 28.12 6.72 -25.12
N LYS A 56 29.33 6.23 -24.75
CA LYS A 56 29.51 4.83 -24.37
C LYS A 56 28.73 4.45 -23.09
N TRP A 57 28.62 5.35 -22.14
CA TRP A 57 27.88 5.12 -20.91
C TRP A 57 26.38 5.14 -21.15
N VAL A 58 25.89 5.96 -22.06
CA VAL A 58 24.49 5.99 -22.47
C VAL A 58 24.07 4.63 -23.03
N ARG A 59 24.89 4.02 -23.91
CA ARG A 59 24.61 2.70 -24.46
C ARG A 59 24.52 1.63 -23.36
N SER A 60 25.49 1.62 -22.44
CA SER A 60 25.48 0.66 -21.32
C SER A 60 24.25 0.86 -20.42
N GLN A 61 23.91 2.11 -20.13
CA GLN A 61 22.72 2.44 -19.34
C GLN A 61 21.44 1.95 -19.99
N ILE A 62 21.28 2.13 -21.31
CA ILE A 62 20.10 1.64 -22.04
C ILE A 62 20.01 0.12 -21.94
N ILE A 63 21.12 -0.60 -22.15
CA ILE A 63 21.12 -2.06 -22.07
C ILE A 63 20.75 -2.54 -20.66
N ILE A 64 21.39 -1.96 -19.64
CA ILE A 64 21.11 -2.31 -18.24
C ILE A 64 19.63 -1.99 -17.90
N SER A 65 19.14 -0.84 -18.34
CA SER A 65 17.75 -0.43 -18.13
C SER A 65 16.78 -1.44 -18.77
N ILE A 66 17.00 -1.84 -20.00
CA ILE A 66 16.17 -2.85 -20.68
C ILE A 66 16.17 -4.17 -19.89
N VAL A 67 17.34 -4.65 -19.46
CA VAL A 67 17.45 -5.89 -18.69
C VAL A 67 16.67 -5.79 -17.38
N ILE A 68 16.84 -4.70 -16.65
CA ILE A 68 16.11 -4.48 -15.38
C ILE A 68 14.59 -4.45 -15.63
N HIS A 69 14.13 -3.73 -16.65
CA HIS A 69 12.70 -3.66 -16.96
C HIS A 69 12.12 -5.01 -17.38
N LEU A 70 12.88 -5.82 -18.13
CA LEU A 70 12.46 -7.17 -18.46
C LEU A 70 12.37 -8.06 -17.23
N LEU A 71 13.33 -7.99 -16.30
CA LEU A 71 13.28 -8.73 -15.03
C LEU A 71 12.06 -8.30 -14.18
N ILE A 72 11.80 -7.00 -14.10
CA ILE A 72 10.61 -6.47 -13.41
C ILE A 72 9.33 -6.97 -14.09
N LEU A 73 9.27 -6.94 -15.42
CA LEU A 73 8.09 -7.41 -16.17
C LEU A 73 7.83 -8.92 -15.92
N ILE A 74 8.89 -9.73 -15.90
CA ILE A 74 8.80 -11.15 -15.56
C ILE A 74 8.27 -11.30 -14.13
N GLU A 75 8.82 -10.57 -13.17
CA GLU A 75 8.36 -10.61 -11.78
C GLU A 75 6.91 -10.19 -11.63
N LEU A 76 6.49 -9.10 -12.28
CA LEU A 76 5.10 -8.62 -12.28
C LEU A 76 4.10 -9.66 -12.80
N THR A 77 4.50 -10.46 -13.81
CA THR A 77 3.62 -11.45 -14.44
C THR A 77 3.67 -12.83 -13.76
N THR A 78 4.80 -13.18 -13.17
CA THR A 78 5.03 -14.54 -12.63
C THR A 78 5.01 -14.62 -11.11
N TYR A 79 5.29 -13.49 -10.43
CA TYR A 79 5.41 -13.41 -8.96
C TYR A 79 6.35 -14.48 -8.39
N ILE A 80 7.59 -14.53 -8.91
CA ILE A 80 8.61 -15.52 -8.51
C ILE A 80 9.07 -15.27 -7.07
N VAL A 81 9.18 -13.99 -6.68
CA VAL A 81 9.62 -13.57 -5.33
C VAL A 81 8.40 -13.11 -4.52
N PRO A 82 7.78 -13.99 -3.70
CA PRO A 82 6.59 -13.62 -2.94
C PRO A 82 6.93 -12.59 -1.86
N ILE A 83 6.28 -11.42 -1.94
CA ILE A 83 6.45 -10.32 -0.99
C ILE A 83 5.28 -10.35 0.01
N ARG A 84 5.58 -10.62 1.29
CA ARG A 84 4.62 -10.56 2.38
C ARG A 84 4.43 -9.13 2.85
N SER A 85 3.75 -8.33 2.06
CA SER A 85 3.50 -6.92 2.34
C SER A 85 2.24 -6.46 1.62
N ASP A 86 1.56 -5.47 2.16
CA ASP A 86 0.45 -4.79 1.48
C ASP A 86 0.93 -3.83 0.39
N ASP A 87 2.22 -3.65 0.24
CA ASP A 87 2.81 -2.90 -0.88
C ASP A 87 3.01 -3.75 -2.14
N THR A 88 2.63 -5.05 -2.12
CA THR A 88 2.64 -5.91 -3.30
C THR A 88 1.47 -5.58 -4.24
N TRP A 89 1.66 -5.86 -5.52
CA TRP A 89 0.61 -5.83 -6.55
C TRP A 89 -0.19 -7.15 -6.63
N TRP A 90 0.30 -8.20 -5.96
CA TRP A 90 -0.25 -9.55 -6.07
C TRP A 90 -1.42 -9.81 -5.13
N GLY A 91 -2.41 -10.56 -5.65
CA GLY A 91 -3.48 -11.15 -4.86
C GLY A 91 -4.65 -10.23 -4.55
N TRP A 92 -4.66 -8.98 -5.00
CA TRP A 92 -5.75 -8.06 -4.73
C TRP A 92 -7.04 -8.40 -5.47
N GLU A 93 -6.93 -8.88 -6.71
CA GLU A 93 -8.07 -9.37 -7.50
C GLU A 93 -8.68 -10.61 -6.83
N ALA A 94 -7.85 -11.58 -6.46
CA ALA A 94 -8.30 -12.77 -5.73
C ALA A 94 -8.95 -12.42 -4.39
N LEU A 95 -8.41 -11.45 -3.64
CA LEU A 95 -9.07 -10.94 -2.44
C LEU A 95 -10.45 -10.39 -2.77
N SER A 96 -10.58 -9.62 -3.85
CA SER A 96 -11.86 -9.05 -4.26
C SER A 96 -12.90 -10.12 -4.60
N GLU A 97 -12.50 -11.21 -5.23
CA GLU A 97 -13.37 -12.35 -5.52
C GLU A 97 -13.89 -13.00 -4.23
N GLU A 98 -13.01 -13.31 -3.28
CA GLU A 98 -13.38 -13.85 -1.97
C GLU A 98 -14.32 -12.91 -1.19
N VAL A 99 -14.06 -11.60 -1.26
CA VAL A 99 -14.92 -10.60 -0.62
C VAL A 99 -16.28 -10.48 -1.31
N ASN A 100 -16.38 -10.71 -2.61
CA ASN A 100 -17.66 -10.76 -3.30
C ASN A 100 -18.51 -11.97 -2.84
N GLU A 101 -17.89 -13.10 -2.56
CA GLU A 101 -18.59 -14.25 -1.95
C GLU A 101 -19.09 -13.89 -0.53
N LEU A 102 -18.27 -13.21 0.27
CA LEU A 102 -18.71 -12.72 1.58
C LEU A 102 -19.87 -11.76 1.46
N ARG A 103 -19.88 -10.84 0.50
CA ARG A 103 -20.99 -9.91 0.25
C ARG A 103 -22.30 -10.65 -0.09
N THR A 104 -22.19 -11.75 -0.80
CA THR A 104 -23.35 -12.59 -1.12
C THR A 104 -23.92 -13.27 0.13
N ASN A 105 -23.05 -13.68 1.06
CA ASN A 105 -23.44 -14.29 2.32
C ASN A 105 -23.93 -13.28 3.38
N TYR A 106 -23.49 -12.02 3.27
CA TYR A 106 -23.79 -10.92 4.19
C TYR A 106 -24.32 -9.69 3.42
N PRO A 107 -25.48 -9.79 2.74
CA PRO A 107 -25.95 -8.75 1.82
C PRO A 107 -26.31 -7.41 2.50
N ASP A 108 -26.70 -7.47 3.78
CA ASP A 108 -27.12 -6.30 4.56
C ASP A 108 -25.98 -5.72 5.42
N HIS A 109 -24.73 -6.13 5.17
CA HIS A 109 -23.57 -5.64 5.91
C HIS A 109 -22.77 -4.64 5.09
N PHE A 110 -22.35 -3.55 5.70
CA PHE A 110 -21.31 -2.73 5.10
C PHE A 110 -19.92 -3.33 5.35
N PHE A 111 -18.96 -3.00 4.49
CA PHE A 111 -17.61 -3.55 4.56
C PHE A 111 -16.61 -2.46 4.87
N PHE A 112 -15.66 -2.75 5.76
CA PHE A 112 -14.61 -1.79 6.13
C PHE A 112 -13.30 -2.51 6.49
N SER A 113 -12.21 -1.72 6.57
CA SER A 113 -10.88 -2.17 6.95
C SER A 113 -10.25 -1.16 7.91
N THR A 114 -9.45 -1.64 8.85
CA THR A 114 -8.73 -0.79 9.80
C THR A 114 -7.21 -0.91 9.68
N ASP A 115 -6.71 -1.53 8.63
CA ASP A 115 -5.29 -1.65 8.27
C ASP A 115 -4.76 -0.43 7.49
N ASN A 116 -5.07 0.74 7.92
CA ASN A 116 -4.95 2.03 7.24
C ASN A 116 -6.00 2.19 6.12
N TYR A 117 -5.55 2.41 4.87
CA TYR A 117 -6.44 2.67 3.73
C TYR A 117 -6.30 1.64 2.60
N LYS A 118 -5.28 0.75 2.67
CA LYS A 118 -4.89 -0.07 1.50
C LYS A 118 -5.95 -1.09 1.13
N THR A 119 -6.37 -1.93 2.06
CA THR A 119 -7.39 -2.95 1.80
C THR A 119 -8.69 -2.30 1.37
N ALA A 120 -9.16 -1.26 2.07
CA ALA A 120 -10.37 -0.53 1.70
C ALA A 120 -10.28 0.09 0.30
N ALA A 121 -9.16 0.74 -0.03
CA ALA A 121 -8.96 1.38 -1.33
C ALA A 121 -8.93 0.36 -2.47
N VAL A 122 -8.28 -0.77 -2.27
CA VAL A 122 -8.22 -1.82 -3.28
C VAL A 122 -9.58 -2.49 -3.48
N LEU A 123 -10.29 -2.83 -2.41
CA LEU A 123 -11.63 -3.38 -2.52
C LEU A 123 -12.58 -2.40 -3.23
N ARG A 124 -12.50 -1.10 -2.91
CA ARG A 124 -13.30 -0.07 -3.59
C ARG A 124 -12.93 0.11 -5.06
N PHE A 125 -11.70 -0.24 -5.46
CA PHE A 125 -11.27 -0.21 -6.86
C PHE A 125 -11.82 -1.39 -7.67
N TYR A 126 -11.84 -2.59 -7.08
CA TYR A 126 -12.28 -3.80 -7.76
C TYR A 126 -13.80 -4.06 -7.67
N GLN A 127 -14.50 -3.38 -6.75
CA GLN A 127 -15.92 -3.61 -6.47
C GLN A 127 -16.73 -2.33 -6.67
N ASP A 128 -17.94 -2.48 -7.19
CA ASP A 128 -18.86 -1.35 -7.37
C ASP A 128 -19.50 -0.86 -6.05
N THR A 129 -19.38 -1.64 -4.99
CA THR A 129 -19.93 -1.34 -3.67
C THR A 129 -18.90 -0.65 -2.77
N PRO A 130 -19.31 0.37 -1.98
CA PRO A 130 -18.42 1.05 -1.07
C PRO A 130 -17.79 0.10 -0.05
N THR A 131 -16.48 0.29 0.18
CA THR A 131 -15.76 -0.27 1.33
C THR A 131 -15.17 0.91 2.09
N TYR A 132 -15.41 0.97 3.39
CA TYR A 132 -14.98 2.08 4.25
C TYR A 132 -13.61 1.78 4.88
N SER A 133 -13.01 2.78 5.50
CA SER A 133 -11.70 2.65 6.13
C SER A 133 -11.77 2.96 7.63
N THR A 134 -10.65 3.34 8.22
CA THR A 134 -10.52 3.68 9.65
C THR A 134 -11.41 4.83 10.11
N ASN A 135 -12.02 5.60 9.19
CA ASN A 135 -13.04 6.59 9.53
C ASN A 135 -14.29 5.99 10.19
N VAL A 136 -14.57 4.70 9.99
CA VAL A 136 -15.63 3.95 10.72
C VAL A 136 -15.38 3.95 12.24
N ILE A 137 -14.12 3.91 12.66
CA ILE A 137 -13.73 3.89 14.07
C ILE A 137 -13.19 5.26 14.55
N GLY A 138 -13.57 6.35 13.89
CA GLY A 138 -13.18 7.70 14.27
C GLY A 138 -11.71 8.06 14.05
N GLU A 139 -10.92 7.16 13.43
CA GLU A 139 -9.53 7.45 13.08
C GLU A 139 -9.43 8.19 11.74
N ASN A 140 -8.30 8.86 11.52
CA ASN A 140 -8.05 9.54 10.24
C ASN A 140 -7.89 8.54 9.09
N GLY A 141 -8.94 8.37 8.30
CA GLY A 141 -8.97 7.50 7.11
C GLY A 141 -8.35 8.12 5.86
N LEU A 142 -7.53 9.18 5.98
CA LEU A 142 -6.98 9.93 4.85
C LEU A 142 -8.10 10.41 3.89
N GLN A 143 -8.03 10.03 2.59
CA GLN A 143 -9.06 10.38 1.61
C GLN A 143 -10.46 9.88 1.98
N PHE A 144 -10.60 8.81 2.76
CA PHE A 144 -11.90 8.28 3.17
C PHE A 144 -12.64 9.25 4.09
N GLY A 145 -11.94 9.99 4.95
CA GLY A 145 -12.54 11.06 5.75
C GLY A 145 -13.04 12.25 4.92
N ILE A 146 -12.57 12.40 3.66
CA ILE A 146 -13.01 13.43 2.72
C ILE A 146 -14.13 12.91 1.83
N LEU A 147 -14.03 11.67 1.37
CA LEU A 147 -15.01 11.03 0.48
C LEU A 147 -16.32 10.68 1.22
N ASP A 148 -16.16 10.19 2.44
CA ASP A 148 -17.25 9.71 3.29
C ASP A 148 -17.15 10.42 4.67
N PRO A 149 -17.42 11.74 4.75
CA PRO A 149 -17.20 12.52 5.97
C PRO A 149 -18.27 12.27 7.05
N ASP A 150 -19.44 11.81 6.67
CA ASP A 150 -20.54 11.46 7.56
C ASP A 150 -20.94 10.01 7.34
N LEU A 151 -20.78 9.20 8.37
CA LEU A 151 -21.15 7.78 8.39
C LEU A 151 -22.36 7.51 9.30
N SER A 152 -23.09 8.54 9.71
CA SER A 152 -24.27 8.40 10.59
C SER A 152 -25.37 7.53 9.99
N PHE A 153 -25.45 7.45 8.65
CA PHE A 153 -26.38 6.56 7.96
C PHE A 153 -26.09 5.06 8.14
N LEU A 154 -24.90 4.70 8.63
CA LEU A 154 -24.51 3.32 8.95
C LEU A 154 -24.90 2.91 10.38
N GLU A 155 -25.38 3.86 11.21
CA GLU A 155 -25.73 3.57 12.60
C GLU A 155 -26.75 2.44 12.69
N GLY A 156 -26.49 1.50 13.58
CA GLY A 156 -27.34 0.32 13.78
C GLY A 156 -27.14 -0.79 12.73
N GLN A 157 -26.39 -0.54 11.65
CA GLN A 157 -26.12 -1.57 10.64
C GLN A 157 -25.06 -2.57 11.10
N ASN A 158 -25.08 -3.73 10.49
CA ASN A 158 -24.04 -4.73 10.67
C ASN A 158 -22.90 -4.49 9.67
N ALA A 159 -21.71 -5.00 10.00
CA ALA A 159 -20.53 -4.80 9.17
C ALA A 159 -19.66 -6.05 9.05
N ILE A 160 -18.85 -6.12 8.00
CA ILE A 160 -17.75 -7.06 7.87
C ILE A 160 -16.44 -6.26 7.89
N LEU A 161 -15.60 -6.55 8.88
CA LEU A 161 -14.23 -6.04 8.97
C LEU A 161 -13.29 -7.00 8.27
N ILE A 162 -12.42 -6.47 7.41
CA ILE A 162 -11.39 -7.24 6.71
C ILE A 162 -10.06 -6.52 6.87
N ASP A 163 -9.15 -7.09 7.66
CA ASP A 163 -7.85 -6.52 7.93
C ASP A 163 -6.70 -7.43 7.47
N SER A 164 -5.72 -6.86 6.80
CA SER A 164 -4.52 -7.58 6.39
C SER A 164 -3.64 -7.96 7.58
N ASP A 165 -3.18 -9.22 7.59
CA ASP A 165 -2.18 -9.72 8.54
C ASP A 165 -0.87 -10.02 7.80
N THR A 166 -0.01 -9.02 7.69
CA THR A 166 1.29 -9.13 7.00
C THR A 166 2.31 -9.99 7.75
N HIS A 167 2.06 -10.26 9.04
CA HIS A 167 2.98 -10.99 9.91
C HIS A 167 2.43 -12.37 10.34
N PHE A 168 1.41 -12.88 9.66
CA PHE A 168 0.81 -14.15 10.03
C PHE A 168 1.83 -15.30 10.08
N LYS A 169 1.69 -16.13 11.09
CA LYS A 169 2.51 -17.35 11.31
C LYS A 169 1.76 -18.62 10.96
N ASN A 170 0.44 -18.57 11.03
CA ASN A 170 -0.45 -19.68 10.76
C ASN A 170 -1.70 -19.18 10.01
N GLU A 171 -2.48 -20.11 9.52
CA GLU A 171 -3.70 -19.83 8.76
C GLU A 171 -4.97 -19.82 9.64
N THR A 172 -4.83 -20.01 10.97
CA THR A 172 -5.95 -19.98 11.88
C THR A 172 -6.48 -18.55 12.08
N PRO A 173 -7.79 -18.38 12.34
CA PRO A 173 -8.33 -17.09 12.69
C PRO A 173 -7.65 -16.54 13.97
N PRO A 174 -7.66 -15.23 14.20
CA PRO A 174 -7.16 -14.63 15.42
C PRO A 174 -8.03 -15.05 16.60
N GLU A 175 -7.45 -15.14 17.80
CA GLU A 175 -8.18 -15.53 19.02
C GLU A 175 -9.18 -14.45 19.45
N THR A 176 -8.87 -13.20 19.19
CA THR A 176 -9.69 -12.05 19.61
C THR A 176 -9.80 -11.01 18.50
N PRO A 177 -10.94 -10.29 18.42
CA PRO A 177 -11.07 -9.15 17.52
C PRO A 177 -10.16 -7.98 17.94
N PRO A 178 -9.84 -7.05 17.02
CA PRO A 178 -9.04 -5.87 17.31
C PRO A 178 -9.70 -5.02 18.40
N GLU A 179 -8.95 -4.68 19.46
CA GLU A 179 -9.48 -3.91 20.59
C GLU A 179 -10.02 -2.53 20.18
N LYS A 180 -9.37 -1.90 19.21
CA LYS A 180 -9.77 -0.57 18.71
C LYS A 180 -11.14 -0.55 18.02
N VAL A 181 -11.66 -1.69 17.59
CA VAL A 181 -12.96 -1.81 16.91
C VAL A 181 -14.10 -2.08 17.90
N ARG A 182 -13.79 -2.71 19.04
CA ARG A 182 -14.79 -3.12 20.03
C ARG A 182 -15.74 -2.01 20.51
N PRO A 183 -15.30 -0.77 20.76
CA PRO A 183 -16.19 0.29 21.21
C PRO A 183 -17.29 0.64 20.20
N PHE A 184 -17.05 0.38 18.92
CA PHE A 184 -17.92 0.81 17.82
C PHE A 184 -18.97 -0.23 17.41
N PHE A 185 -18.99 -1.42 18.02
CA PHE A 185 -19.94 -2.48 17.70
C PHE A 185 -20.43 -3.19 18.96
N GLN A 186 -21.69 -3.59 18.95
CA GLN A 186 -22.28 -4.29 20.10
C GLN A 186 -21.67 -5.70 20.29
N GLU A 187 -21.40 -6.41 19.20
CA GLU A 187 -20.80 -7.73 19.21
C GLU A 187 -19.87 -7.89 17.99
N ILE A 188 -18.77 -8.62 18.18
CA ILE A 188 -17.82 -8.92 17.10
C ILE A 188 -17.51 -10.41 17.14
N GLN A 189 -17.87 -11.11 16.08
CA GLN A 189 -17.61 -12.53 15.89
C GLN A 189 -16.43 -12.73 14.95
N VAL A 190 -15.51 -13.59 15.30
CA VAL A 190 -14.38 -13.99 14.45
C VAL A 190 -14.87 -14.95 13.37
N LEU A 191 -14.57 -14.65 12.11
CA LEU A 191 -14.87 -15.50 10.97
C LEU A 191 -13.60 -16.20 10.45
N PRO A 192 -13.73 -17.24 9.61
CA PRO A 192 -12.58 -17.83 8.93
C PRO A 192 -11.82 -16.76 8.14
N PRO A 193 -10.47 -16.73 8.23
CA PRO A 193 -9.69 -15.75 7.48
C PRO A 193 -9.64 -16.08 5.99
N ILE A 194 -9.49 -15.08 5.16
CA ILE A 194 -9.18 -15.25 3.74
C ILE A 194 -7.68 -15.50 3.59
N ILE A 195 -7.31 -16.61 2.95
CA ILE A 195 -5.92 -17.01 2.72
C ILE A 195 -5.64 -17.03 1.23
N LEU A 196 -4.81 -16.09 0.78
CA LEU A 196 -4.35 -16.09 -0.60
C LEU A 196 -3.09 -16.94 -0.75
N ARG A 197 -3.08 -17.78 -1.79
CA ARG A 197 -2.03 -18.75 -2.04
C ARG A 197 -1.34 -18.47 -3.37
N ASP A 198 -0.05 -18.78 -3.44
CA ASP A 198 0.69 -18.78 -4.69
C ASP A 198 0.28 -19.98 -5.57
N LYS A 199 0.89 -20.05 -6.77
CA LYS A 199 0.67 -21.14 -7.73
C LYS A 199 1.08 -22.52 -7.19
N GLN A 200 1.84 -22.58 -6.10
CA GLN A 200 2.33 -23.79 -5.46
C GLN A 200 1.47 -24.19 -4.24
N GLY A 201 0.39 -23.42 -3.95
CA GLY A 201 -0.50 -23.65 -2.83
C GLY A 201 0.00 -23.11 -1.49
N LYS A 202 1.12 -22.40 -1.45
CA LYS A 202 1.67 -21.83 -0.23
C LYS A 202 0.94 -20.53 0.11
N ALA A 203 0.53 -20.39 1.37
CA ALA A 203 -0.08 -19.15 1.86
C ALA A 203 0.92 -17.99 1.82
N ILE A 204 0.55 -16.93 1.10
CA ILE A 204 1.37 -15.73 0.91
C ILE A 204 0.75 -14.49 1.54
N ARG A 205 -0.57 -14.42 1.64
CA ARG A 205 -1.30 -13.35 2.31
C ARG A 205 -2.44 -13.90 3.13
N LYS A 206 -2.74 -13.24 4.23
CA LYS A 206 -3.85 -13.54 5.11
C LYS A 206 -4.59 -12.27 5.44
N PHE A 207 -5.92 -12.36 5.41
CA PHE A 207 -6.81 -11.30 5.86
C PHE A 207 -7.71 -11.86 6.95
N ASN A 208 -7.67 -11.23 8.11
CA ASN A 208 -8.56 -11.57 9.21
C ASN A 208 -9.94 -10.96 8.93
N VAL A 209 -10.99 -11.76 9.16
CA VAL A 209 -12.37 -11.39 8.87
C VAL A 209 -13.20 -11.46 10.14
N PHE A 210 -14.05 -10.45 10.37
CA PHE A 210 -14.92 -10.37 11.53
C PHE A 210 -16.31 -9.89 11.12
N ALA A 211 -17.33 -10.53 11.66
CA ALA A 211 -18.70 -10.05 11.58
C ALA A 211 -18.98 -9.16 12.80
N CYS A 212 -19.37 -7.94 12.53
CA CYS A 212 -19.64 -6.91 13.54
C CYS A 212 -21.12 -6.55 13.51
N THR A 213 -21.79 -6.55 14.65
CA THR A 213 -23.23 -6.25 14.75
C THR A 213 -23.46 -4.89 15.41
N ASN A 214 -24.46 -4.18 14.88
CA ASN A 214 -24.99 -2.94 15.44
C ASN A 214 -23.92 -1.86 15.62
N TYR A 215 -23.59 -1.18 14.54
CA TYR A 215 -22.60 -0.08 14.51
C TYR A 215 -23.06 1.11 15.36
N LEU A 216 -22.17 1.63 16.18
CA LEU A 216 -22.38 2.77 17.09
C LEU A 216 -21.50 3.95 16.61
N VAL A 217 -22.13 4.98 16.06
CA VAL A 217 -21.40 6.16 15.48
C VAL A 217 -20.64 6.95 16.54
N ASN A 218 -21.14 7.01 17.78
CA ASN A 218 -20.57 7.77 18.89
C ASN A 218 -20.22 6.80 20.04
N ALA A 219 -19.19 6.00 19.86
CA ALA A 219 -18.64 5.23 20.97
C ALA A 219 -17.83 6.20 21.88
N GLU A 220 -18.36 6.53 23.06
CA GLU A 220 -17.66 7.26 24.13
C GLU A 220 -16.59 6.38 24.79
#